data_671accd9a1416621c33672738be746f7
#
_entry.id   671accd9a1416621c33672738be746f7
#
_cell.length_a   1.000
_cell.length_b   1.000
_cell.length_c   1.000
_cell.angle_alpha   90.00
_cell.angle_beta   90.00
_cell.angle_gamma   90.00
#
_symmetry.space_group_name_H-M   'P 1'
#
loop_
_entity.id
_entity.type
_entity.pdbx_description
1 polymer ?
#
loop_
_entity_poly.entity_id
_entity_poly.type
_entity_poly.pdbx_seq_one_letter_code
_entity_poly.pdbx_strand_id
1 'polypeptide(L)'
;MGKNHRKNQWDGADERFRDQADQQGGQEELSEYIRVTSPGVFVAIVSLLVLLVSTIVWGFVGTLPVTETVTGLVIDAARYGEVNPEEAKLIPDQKEGTLVLCFVDTSRYNGQAIREFGDRARLKMPDQSIFSGTIETRYQAPISMEKAKHILFDNEWMLEKCVSQDYNWFLVIRPDEDLSRYAFTLAEVTLLTEEVAPIRFLMR
;
A
#
# COMPACT_ATOMS: atom_id res chain seq x y z
N MET A 1 -20.38 62.48 -78.87
CA MET A 1 -19.66 61.24 -78.59
C MET A 1 -19.08 61.34 -77.15
N GLY A 2 -19.57 60.62 -76.21
CA GLY A 2 -19.07 60.68 -74.89
C GLY A 2 -19.98 59.91 -73.94
N LYS A 3 -19.83 58.60 -73.85
CA LYS A 3 -20.42 57.73 -72.85
C LYS A 3 -19.29 56.85 -72.35
N ASN A 4 -19.12 56.87 -71.04
CA ASN A 4 -18.61 55.78 -70.17
C ASN A 4 -17.58 56.30 -69.13
N HIS A 5 -18.10 56.87 -68.05
CA HIS A 5 -17.24 57.02 -66.86
C HIS A 5 -18.05 57.02 -65.52
N ARG A 6 -19.10 56.23 -65.44
CA ARG A 6 -19.88 56.13 -64.17
C ARG A 6 -20.09 54.69 -63.63
N LYS A 7 -19.38 53.70 -64.14
CA LYS A 7 -19.63 52.29 -63.72
C LYS A 7 -18.66 51.76 -62.62
N ASN A 8 -17.52 52.39 -62.39
CA ASN A 8 -16.48 51.82 -61.54
C ASN A 8 -16.47 52.35 -60.10
N GLN A 9 -17.44 53.20 -59.73
CA GLN A 9 -17.43 53.80 -58.37
C GLN A 9 -18.33 53.04 -57.35
N TRP A 10 -19.17 52.14 -57.84
CA TRP A 10 -20.08 51.36 -56.98
C TRP A 10 -19.53 49.99 -56.59
N ASP A 11 -18.70 49.35 -57.38
CA ASP A 11 -18.15 48.03 -57.10
C ASP A 11 -17.18 48.02 -55.90
N GLY A 12 -16.44 49.10 -55.65
CA GLY A 12 -15.50 49.21 -54.53
C GLY A 12 -16.14 49.52 -53.19
N ALA A 13 -17.41 49.90 -53.17
CA ALA A 13 -18.16 50.11 -51.92
C ALA A 13 -18.73 48.81 -51.36
N ASP A 14 -19.22 47.91 -52.23
CA ASP A 14 -19.79 46.63 -51.85
C ASP A 14 -18.74 45.67 -51.30
N GLU A 15 -17.51 45.65 -51.84
CA GLU A 15 -16.43 44.81 -51.27
C GLU A 15 -16.01 45.24 -49.89
N ARG A 16 -15.94 46.52 -49.59
CA ARG A 16 -15.58 47.04 -48.25
C ARG A 16 -16.67 46.74 -47.22
N PHE A 17 -17.93 46.74 -47.59
CA PHE A 17 -19.03 46.37 -46.71
C PHE A 17 -19.08 44.86 -46.43
N ARG A 18 -18.70 44.03 -47.39
CA ARG A 18 -18.57 42.57 -47.21
C ARG A 18 -17.41 42.22 -46.27
N ASP A 19 -16.22 42.81 -46.50
CA ASP A 19 -15.05 42.56 -45.65
C ASP A 19 -15.27 43.06 -44.20
N GLN A 20 -16.04 44.12 -43.97
CA GLN A 20 -16.39 44.59 -42.62
C GLN A 20 -17.46 43.69 -41.99
N ALA A 21 -18.40 43.16 -42.75
CA ALA A 21 -19.42 42.22 -42.23
C ALA A 21 -18.80 40.86 -41.82
N ASP A 22 -17.86 40.34 -42.63
CA ASP A 22 -17.17 39.09 -42.36
C ASP A 22 -16.22 39.21 -41.14
N GLN A 23 -15.56 40.37 -40.97
CA GLN A 23 -14.72 40.63 -39.78
C GLN A 23 -15.54 40.80 -38.50
N GLN A 24 -16.74 41.41 -38.55
CA GLN A 24 -17.62 41.53 -37.41
C GLN A 24 -18.27 40.19 -37.04
N GLY A 25 -18.69 39.39 -38.03
CA GLY A 25 -19.25 38.05 -37.75
C GLY A 25 -18.26 37.12 -37.07
N GLY A 26 -16.98 37.11 -37.51
CA GLY A 26 -15.95 36.28 -36.88
C GLY A 26 -15.54 36.71 -35.46
N GLN A 27 -15.63 38.00 -35.16
CA GLN A 27 -15.38 38.49 -33.79
C GLN A 27 -16.57 38.25 -32.83
N GLU A 28 -17.80 38.29 -33.33
CA GLU A 28 -18.98 37.98 -32.54
C GLU A 28 -19.06 36.48 -32.23
N GLU A 29 -18.77 35.58 -33.16
CA GLU A 29 -18.71 34.15 -32.91
C GLU A 29 -17.63 33.79 -31.92
N LEU A 30 -16.43 34.36 -31.98
CA LEU A 30 -15.37 34.13 -31.03
C LEU A 30 -15.71 34.66 -29.61
N SER A 31 -16.38 35.80 -29.53
CA SER A 31 -16.80 36.37 -28.25
C SER A 31 -18.00 35.62 -27.65
N GLU A 32 -18.85 35.00 -28.45
CA GLU A 32 -19.94 34.16 -28.01
C GLU A 32 -19.43 32.82 -27.47
N TYR A 33 -18.41 32.24 -28.10
CA TYR A 33 -17.72 31.04 -27.58
C TYR A 33 -17.02 31.28 -26.23
N ILE A 34 -16.44 32.46 -26.01
CA ILE A 34 -15.80 32.81 -24.75
C ILE A 34 -16.85 33.12 -23.66
N ARG A 35 -18.05 33.51 -24.03
CA ARG A 35 -19.14 33.88 -23.11
C ARG A 35 -19.93 32.68 -22.56
N VAL A 36 -19.73 31.48 -23.13
CA VAL A 36 -20.49 30.25 -22.77
C VAL A 36 -19.96 29.55 -21.52
N THR A 37 -18.76 29.90 -21.02
CA THR A 37 -18.32 29.37 -19.72
C THR A 37 -19.01 30.12 -18.59
N SER A 38 -20.16 29.60 -18.16
CA SER A 38 -20.79 30.10 -16.94
C SER A 38 -19.78 30.02 -15.78
N PRO A 39 -19.75 30.98 -14.84
CA PRO A 39 -18.84 30.97 -13.69
C PRO A 39 -18.84 29.61 -12.97
N GLY A 40 -19.98 28.91 -12.98
CA GLY A 40 -20.12 27.57 -12.40
C GLY A 40 -19.31 26.50 -13.14
N VAL A 41 -19.28 26.54 -14.49
CA VAL A 41 -18.49 25.59 -15.29
C VAL A 41 -16.99 25.82 -15.07
N PHE A 42 -16.56 27.07 -15.02
CA PHE A 42 -15.17 27.41 -14.73
C PHE A 42 -14.75 26.90 -13.34
N VAL A 43 -15.55 27.15 -12.31
CA VAL A 43 -15.31 26.64 -10.95
C VAL A 43 -15.25 25.10 -10.93
N ALA A 44 -16.14 24.44 -11.65
CA ALA A 44 -16.15 22.98 -11.75
C ALA A 44 -14.85 22.43 -12.40
N ILE A 45 -14.39 23.06 -13.50
CA ILE A 45 -13.15 22.65 -14.17
C ILE A 45 -11.93 22.88 -13.27
N VAL A 46 -11.85 24.04 -12.60
CA VAL A 46 -10.75 24.34 -11.66
C VAL A 46 -10.75 23.36 -10.48
N SER A 47 -11.93 23.06 -9.94
CA SER A 47 -12.06 22.07 -8.84
C SER A 47 -11.60 20.68 -9.27
N LEU A 48 -11.98 20.24 -10.48
CA LEU A 48 -11.56 18.98 -11.04
C LEU A 48 -10.03 18.92 -11.24
N LEU A 49 -9.45 20.01 -11.74
CA LEU A 49 -8.01 20.12 -11.94
C LEU A 49 -7.26 20.09 -10.61
N VAL A 50 -7.74 20.78 -9.58
CA VAL A 50 -7.16 20.74 -8.22
C VAL A 50 -7.23 19.34 -7.66
N LEU A 51 -8.36 18.65 -7.80
CA LEU A 51 -8.52 17.26 -7.35
C LEU A 51 -7.56 16.33 -8.08
N LEU A 52 -7.44 16.47 -9.41
CA LEU A 52 -6.51 15.69 -10.21
C LEU A 52 -5.05 15.89 -9.76
N VAL A 53 -4.62 17.13 -9.61
CA VAL A 53 -3.26 17.45 -9.15
C VAL A 53 -3.02 16.92 -7.74
N SER A 54 -3.98 17.08 -6.84
CA SER A 54 -3.89 16.55 -5.47
C SER A 54 -3.76 15.03 -5.46
N THR A 55 -4.50 14.33 -6.30
CA THR A 55 -4.42 12.88 -6.43
C THR A 55 -3.07 12.42 -6.97
N ILE A 56 -2.53 13.14 -7.97
CA ILE A 56 -1.19 12.86 -8.51
C ILE A 56 -0.12 13.07 -7.42
N VAL A 57 -0.15 14.21 -6.73
CA VAL A 57 0.78 14.52 -5.64
C VAL A 57 0.70 13.44 -4.55
N TRP A 58 -0.50 13.08 -4.12
CA TRP A 58 -0.70 12.00 -3.15
C TRP A 58 -0.16 10.66 -3.65
N GLY A 59 -0.33 10.35 -4.93
CA GLY A 59 0.19 9.13 -5.54
C GLY A 59 1.72 8.99 -5.45
N PHE A 60 2.46 10.11 -5.45
CA PHE A 60 3.92 10.13 -5.34
C PHE A 60 4.43 10.27 -3.90
N VAL A 61 3.75 11.07 -3.07
CA VAL A 61 4.20 11.43 -1.71
C VAL A 61 3.52 10.57 -0.65
N GLY A 62 2.30 10.08 -0.95
CA GLY A 62 1.57 9.20 -0.04
C GLY A 62 2.31 7.89 0.19
N THR A 63 2.05 7.26 1.34
CA THR A 63 2.53 5.92 1.66
C THR A 63 1.34 5.00 1.92
N LEU A 64 1.41 3.80 1.36
CA LEU A 64 0.48 2.72 1.64
C LEU A 64 1.23 1.60 2.36
N PRO A 65 0.77 1.19 3.55
CA PRO A 65 1.38 0.07 4.23
C PRO A 65 1.05 -1.23 3.48
N VAL A 66 2.08 -1.96 3.10
CA VAL A 66 1.94 -3.34 2.63
C VAL A 66 2.07 -4.24 3.84
N THR A 67 1.11 -5.13 4.01
CA THR A 67 1.08 -6.06 5.14
C THR A 67 1.09 -7.49 4.65
N GLU A 68 1.76 -8.36 5.39
CA GLU A 68 1.72 -9.81 5.22
C GLU A 68 1.03 -10.43 6.42
N THR A 69 0.18 -11.40 6.17
CA THR A 69 -0.52 -12.14 7.21
C THR A 69 0.01 -13.57 7.26
N VAL A 70 0.50 -13.96 8.42
CA VAL A 70 1.04 -15.29 8.69
C VAL A 70 0.39 -15.88 9.94
N THR A 71 0.48 -17.18 10.11
CA THR A 71 0.05 -17.85 11.34
C THR A 71 1.24 -17.95 12.29
N GLY A 72 1.05 -17.52 13.54
CA GLY A 72 2.04 -17.63 14.59
C GLY A 72 1.54 -18.50 15.74
N LEU A 73 2.46 -19.12 16.47
CA LEU A 73 2.18 -19.88 17.68
C LEU A 73 2.47 -19.01 18.90
N VAL A 74 1.47 -18.84 19.76
CA VAL A 74 1.64 -18.16 21.06
C VAL A 74 2.25 -19.15 22.04
N ILE A 75 3.37 -18.77 22.67
CA ILE A 75 4.05 -19.58 23.70
C ILE A 75 4.21 -18.80 24.99
N ASP A 76 4.23 -19.51 26.09
CA ASP A 76 4.80 -19.04 27.34
C ASP A 76 6.30 -19.37 27.33
N ALA A 77 7.15 -18.36 27.41
CA ALA A 77 8.60 -18.51 27.23
C ALA A 77 9.24 -19.45 28.27
N ALA A 78 8.81 -19.35 29.54
CA ALA A 78 9.34 -20.19 30.63
C ALA A 78 8.97 -21.65 30.38
N ARG A 79 7.69 -21.92 30.13
CA ARG A 79 7.20 -23.28 29.88
C ARG A 79 7.73 -23.88 28.57
N TYR A 80 7.93 -23.06 27.55
CA TYR A 80 8.54 -23.49 26.30
C TYR A 80 9.98 -23.95 26.54
N GLY A 81 10.76 -23.21 27.32
CA GLY A 81 12.14 -23.56 27.67
C GLY A 81 12.27 -24.88 28.48
N GLU A 82 11.26 -25.22 29.29
CA GLU A 82 11.22 -26.50 30.00
C GLU A 82 10.97 -27.70 29.09
N VAL A 83 10.06 -27.52 28.10
CA VAL A 83 9.63 -28.59 27.22
C VAL A 83 10.57 -28.77 26.02
N ASN A 84 11.15 -27.69 25.54
CA ASN A 84 11.98 -27.68 24.31
C ASN A 84 13.29 -26.89 24.52
N PRO A 85 14.20 -27.36 25.41
CA PRO A 85 15.38 -26.58 25.84
C PRO A 85 16.41 -26.31 24.74
N GLU A 86 16.50 -27.15 23.73
CA GLU A 86 17.43 -26.95 22.62
C GLU A 86 16.96 -25.84 21.69
N GLU A 87 15.68 -25.82 21.35
CA GLU A 87 15.10 -24.81 20.45
C GLU A 87 14.83 -23.50 21.21
N ALA A 88 14.66 -23.58 22.52
CA ALA A 88 14.54 -22.41 23.35
C ALA A 88 15.77 -21.48 23.28
N LYS A 89 16.97 -22.01 22.97
CA LYS A 89 18.18 -21.22 22.74
C LYS A 89 18.08 -20.27 21.55
N LEU A 90 17.15 -20.54 20.65
CA LEU A 90 16.85 -19.67 19.50
C LEU A 90 15.98 -18.46 19.91
N ILE A 91 15.40 -18.45 21.08
CA ILE A 91 14.53 -17.41 21.56
C ILE A 91 15.30 -16.50 22.50
N PRO A 92 15.51 -15.23 22.18
CA PRO A 92 16.20 -14.31 23.06
C PRO A 92 15.35 -14.03 24.31
N ASP A 93 16.03 -13.76 25.41
CA ASP A 93 15.42 -13.33 26.68
C ASP A 93 14.26 -14.22 27.20
N GLN A 94 14.53 -15.52 27.35
CA GLN A 94 13.57 -16.59 27.66
C GLN A 94 12.93 -16.51 29.06
N LYS A 95 13.17 -15.49 29.83
CA LYS A 95 12.94 -15.61 31.27
C LYS A 95 11.51 -15.36 31.72
N GLU A 96 10.75 -14.53 31.02
CA GLU A 96 9.39 -14.18 31.44
C GLU A 96 8.51 -13.72 30.29
N GLY A 97 7.22 -14.08 30.36
CA GLY A 97 6.16 -13.58 29.50
C GLY A 97 5.82 -14.44 28.28
N THR A 98 4.88 -13.96 27.51
CA THR A 98 4.42 -14.63 26.28
C THR A 98 5.15 -14.12 25.05
N LEU A 99 5.37 -15.02 24.11
CA LEU A 99 5.98 -14.73 22.81
C LEU A 99 5.12 -15.35 21.71
N VAL A 100 5.24 -14.82 20.48
CA VAL A 100 4.59 -15.38 19.29
C VAL A 100 5.67 -15.76 18.29
N LEU A 101 5.71 -17.03 17.95
CA LEU A 101 6.64 -17.60 16.97
C LEU A 101 6.01 -17.60 15.59
N CYS A 102 6.62 -16.95 14.63
CA CYS A 102 6.12 -16.81 13.27
C CYS A 102 7.11 -17.31 12.23
N PHE A 103 6.57 -17.89 11.16
CA PHE A 103 7.33 -18.38 10.01
C PHE A 103 6.85 -17.67 8.75
N VAL A 104 7.76 -17.01 8.05
CA VAL A 104 7.47 -16.25 6.83
C VAL A 104 8.10 -16.93 5.63
N ASP A 105 7.34 -17.03 4.56
CA ASP A 105 7.74 -17.70 3.32
C ASP A 105 8.98 -17.05 2.68
N THR A 106 10.03 -17.87 2.43
CA THR A 106 11.24 -17.40 1.75
C THR A 106 11.05 -17.17 0.26
N SER A 107 10.02 -17.73 -0.36
CA SER A 107 9.74 -17.52 -1.78
C SER A 107 9.28 -16.09 -2.08
N ARG A 108 8.67 -15.42 -1.11
CA ARG A 108 8.16 -14.05 -1.23
C ARG A 108 9.15 -12.99 -0.78
N TYR A 109 9.96 -13.30 0.22
CA TYR A 109 10.86 -12.34 0.86
C TYR A 109 12.29 -12.85 0.92
N ASN A 110 13.22 -12.05 0.44
CA ASN A 110 14.65 -12.28 0.64
C ASN A 110 15.08 -11.78 2.03
N GLY A 111 16.31 -12.13 2.44
CA GLY A 111 16.81 -11.77 3.76
C GLY A 111 16.96 -10.26 4.00
N GLN A 112 17.06 -9.45 2.94
CA GLN A 112 17.08 -8.00 3.07
C GLN A 112 15.66 -7.48 3.36
N ALA A 113 14.65 -7.95 2.64
CA ALA A 113 13.27 -7.55 2.85
C ALA A 113 12.79 -7.87 4.28
N ILE A 114 13.16 -9.03 4.83
CA ILE A 114 12.82 -9.39 6.23
C ILE A 114 13.44 -8.43 7.25
N ARG A 115 14.63 -7.89 6.98
CA ARG A 115 15.26 -6.88 7.87
C ARG A 115 14.57 -5.52 7.81
N GLU A 116 13.93 -5.22 6.68
CA GLU A 116 13.21 -3.98 6.43
C GLU A 116 11.76 -4.01 6.91
N PHE A 117 11.27 -5.16 7.39
CA PHE A 117 9.94 -5.23 8.01
C PHE A 117 9.85 -4.24 9.18
N GLY A 118 8.72 -3.56 9.27
CA GLY A 118 8.42 -2.69 10.41
C GLY A 118 8.49 -3.46 11.73
N ASP A 119 8.82 -2.77 12.80
CA ASP A 119 8.99 -3.39 14.13
C ASP A 119 7.66 -3.80 14.80
N ARG A 120 6.53 -3.34 14.28
CA ARG A 120 5.21 -3.60 14.86
C ARG A 120 4.48 -4.71 14.15
N ALA A 121 3.81 -5.54 14.94
CA ALA A 121 2.92 -6.59 14.48
C ALA A 121 1.55 -6.46 15.13
N ARG A 122 0.50 -6.88 14.41
CA ARG A 122 -0.85 -7.02 14.94
C ARG A 122 -1.15 -8.50 15.10
N LEU A 123 -1.64 -8.87 16.25
CA LEU A 123 -1.92 -10.24 16.66
C LEU A 123 -3.45 -10.39 16.81
N LYS A 124 -4.06 -11.23 16.02
CA LYS A 124 -5.49 -11.53 16.11
C LYS A 124 -5.67 -12.95 16.64
N MET A 125 -6.33 -13.06 17.77
CA MET A 125 -6.58 -14.33 18.46
C MET A 125 -7.80 -15.05 17.90
N PRO A 126 -8.00 -16.36 18.19
CA PRO A 126 -9.15 -17.12 17.72
C PRO A 126 -10.50 -16.55 18.15
N ASP A 127 -10.57 -15.87 19.27
CA ASP A 127 -11.75 -15.18 19.81
C ASP A 127 -12.00 -13.79 19.17
N GLN A 128 -11.26 -13.45 18.11
CA GLN A 128 -11.26 -12.17 17.41
C GLN A 128 -10.67 -10.99 18.21
N SER A 129 -10.13 -11.21 19.40
CA SER A 129 -9.38 -10.19 20.13
C SER A 129 -8.12 -9.79 19.37
N ILE A 130 -7.82 -8.49 19.36
CA ILE A 130 -6.68 -7.93 18.62
C ILE A 130 -5.72 -7.31 19.62
N PHE A 131 -4.46 -7.70 19.52
CA PHE A 131 -3.36 -7.19 20.33
C PHE A 131 -2.27 -6.62 19.43
N SER A 132 -1.42 -5.79 19.99
CA SER A 132 -0.21 -5.32 19.34
C SER A 132 1.02 -6.02 19.92
N GLY A 133 2.07 -6.08 19.12
CA GLY A 133 3.35 -6.61 19.56
C GLY A 133 4.50 -6.03 18.77
N THR A 134 5.70 -6.25 19.26
CA THR A 134 6.96 -5.80 18.66
C THR A 134 7.77 -7.00 18.21
N ILE A 135 8.32 -6.93 16.99
CA ILE A 135 9.23 -7.96 16.49
C ILE A 135 10.55 -7.81 17.23
N GLU A 136 10.82 -8.76 18.12
CA GLU A 136 12.01 -8.74 18.97
C GLU A 136 13.23 -9.33 18.26
N THR A 137 13.01 -10.39 17.50
CA THR A 137 14.09 -11.07 16.78
C THR A 137 13.68 -11.42 15.37
N ARG A 138 14.60 -11.16 14.44
CA ARG A 138 14.56 -11.59 13.05
C ARG A 138 15.77 -12.45 12.79
N TYR A 139 15.55 -13.73 12.50
CA TYR A 139 16.67 -14.61 12.19
C TYR A 139 17.30 -14.23 10.85
N GLN A 140 18.64 -14.21 10.83
CA GLN A 140 19.40 -13.78 9.65
C GLN A 140 19.49 -14.83 8.56
N ALA A 141 19.21 -16.09 8.89
CA ALA A 141 19.16 -17.21 7.95
C ALA A 141 17.84 -17.94 8.04
N PRO A 142 17.29 -18.40 6.93
CA PRO A 142 16.07 -19.19 6.95
C PRO A 142 16.31 -20.51 7.65
N ILE A 143 15.29 -21.02 8.32
CA ILE A 143 15.31 -22.32 8.98
C ILE A 143 14.61 -23.36 8.11
N SER A 144 15.08 -24.60 8.16
CA SER A 144 14.45 -25.70 7.45
C SER A 144 13.12 -26.12 8.09
N MET A 145 12.26 -26.76 7.30
CA MET A 145 11.00 -27.35 7.79
C MET A 145 11.24 -28.33 8.94
N GLU A 146 12.30 -29.14 8.89
CA GLU A 146 12.66 -30.06 9.98
C GLU A 146 12.91 -29.30 11.29
N LYS A 147 13.68 -28.22 11.23
CA LYS A 147 13.94 -27.39 12.40
C LYS A 147 12.67 -26.68 12.88
N ALA A 148 11.85 -26.19 11.98
CA ALA A 148 10.55 -25.61 12.31
C ALA A 148 9.62 -26.64 13.00
N LYS A 149 9.66 -27.89 12.58
CA LYS A 149 8.93 -28.99 13.22
C LYS A 149 9.32 -29.16 14.68
N HIS A 150 10.61 -29.17 14.99
CA HIS A 150 11.10 -29.24 16.38
C HIS A 150 10.69 -28.01 17.20
N ILE A 151 10.77 -26.80 16.63
CA ILE A 151 10.28 -25.57 17.28
C ILE A 151 8.79 -25.68 17.61
N LEU A 152 8.01 -26.36 16.77
CA LEU A 152 6.57 -26.57 16.93
C LEU A 152 6.22 -27.89 17.67
N PHE A 153 7.11 -28.39 18.53
CA PHE A 153 6.92 -29.59 19.36
C PHE A 153 6.66 -30.88 18.57
N ASP A 154 7.22 -31.01 17.39
CA ASP A 154 6.97 -32.13 16.47
C ASP A 154 5.48 -32.33 16.11
N ASN A 155 4.68 -31.28 16.27
CA ASN A 155 3.25 -31.30 16.00
C ASN A 155 2.98 -31.02 14.51
N GLU A 156 2.58 -32.04 13.79
CA GLU A 156 2.33 -31.94 12.32
C GLU A 156 1.20 -30.99 11.97
N TRP A 157 0.16 -30.90 12.80
CA TRP A 157 -0.94 -29.96 12.56
C TRP A 157 -0.48 -28.50 12.72
N MET A 158 0.33 -28.19 13.73
CA MET A 158 0.91 -26.84 13.91
C MET A 158 1.87 -26.52 12.75
N LEU A 159 2.68 -27.51 12.34
CA LEU A 159 3.59 -27.36 11.22
C LEU A 159 2.84 -26.99 9.95
N GLU A 160 1.79 -27.72 9.60
CA GLU A 160 0.96 -27.44 8.41
C GLU A 160 0.31 -26.04 8.44
N LYS A 161 -0.05 -25.54 9.62
CA LYS A 161 -0.69 -24.24 9.76
C LYS A 161 0.31 -23.05 9.78
N CYS A 162 1.51 -23.26 10.31
CA CYS A 162 2.49 -22.19 10.51
C CYS A 162 3.57 -22.14 9.42
N VAL A 163 3.84 -23.25 8.73
CA VAL A 163 4.98 -23.39 7.80
C VAL A 163 4.46 -23.75 6.42
N SER A 164 4.83 -22.96 5.42
CA SER A 164 4.33 -23.12 4.06
C SER A 164 5.35 -23.68 3.07
N GLN A 165 6.64 -23.65 3.41
CA GLN A 165 7.74 -24.00 2.52
C GLN A 165 8.82 -24.83 3.24
N ASP A 166 9.74 -25.42 2.46
CA ASP A 166 10.89 -26.18 3.00
C ASP A 166 11.84 -25.30 3.82
N TYR A 167 11.91 -24.01 3.50
CA TYR A 167 12.67 -23.01 4.23
C TYR A 167 11.82 -21.79 4.53
N ASN A 168 11.90 -21.30 5.76
CA ASN A 168 11.11 -20.16 6.22
C ASN A 168 11.96 -19.21 7.06
N TRP A 169 11.66 -17.93 6.97
CA TRP A 169 12.21 -16.94 7.89
C TRP A 169 11.52 -17.07 9.24
N PHE A 170 12.31 -17.08 10.31
CA PHE A 170 11.79 -17.21 11.66
C PHE A 170 11.83 -15.87 12.38
N LEU A 171 10.69 -15.46 12.92
CA LEU A 171 10.49 -14.23 13.66
C LEU A 171 9.94 -14.53 15.05
N VAL A 172 10.42 -13.77 16.02
CA VAL A 172 9.89 -13.81 17.40
C VAL A 172 9.28 -12.46 17.71
N ILE A 173 8.02 -12.45 18.11
CA ILE A 173 7.25 -11.25 18.43
C ILE A 173 6.92 -11.26 19.92
N ARG A 174 7.21 -10.15 20.58
CA ARG A 174 6.78 -9.90 21.95
C ARG A 174 5.49 -9.12 21.96
N PRO A 175 4.38 -9.66 22.44
CA PRO A 175 3.13 -8.93 22.66
C PRO A 175 3.32 -7.78 23.66
N ASP A 176 2.57 -6.70 23.47
CA ASP A 176 2.56 -5.57 24.42
C ASP A 176 1.76 -5.90 25.70
N GLU A 177 0.90 -6.92 25.62
CA GLU A 177 0.04 -7.40 26.71
C GLU A 177 0.32 -8.87 27.01
N ASP A 178 0.02 -9.32 28.23
CA ASP A 178 0.15 -10.72 28.60
C ASP A 178 -0.90 -11.58 27.89
N LEU A 179 -0.43 -12.50 27.08
CA LEU A 179 -1.23 -13.46 26.33
C LEU A 179 -1.20 -14.88 26.92
N SER A 180 -0.83 -15.06 28.19
CA SER A 180 -0.69 -16.40 28.83
C SER A 180 -1.96 -17.25 28.73
N ARG A 181 -3.14 -16.64 28.72
CA ARG A 181 -4.43 -17.34 28.49
C ARG A 181 -4.54 -17.98 27.10
N TYR A 182 -3.74 -17.53 26.12
CA TYR A 182 -3.70 -18.07 24.77
C TYR A 182 -2.46 -18.93 24.51
N ALA A 183 -1.69 -19.27 25.57
CA ALA A 183 -0.51 -20.11 25.41
C ALA A 183 -0.84 -21.41 24.65
N PHE A 184 0.02 -21.76 23.70
CA PHE A 184 -0.13 -22.92 22.79
C PHE A 184 -1.33 -22.82 21.83
N THR A 185 -1.84 -21.63 21.57
CA THR A 185 -2.83 -21.39 20.51
C THR A 185 -2.21 -20.71 19.31
N LEU A 186 -2.86 -20.88 18.15
CA LEU A 186 -2.47 -20.19 16.92
C LEU A 186 -3.11 -18.80 16.87
N ALA A 187 -2.33 -17.80 16.44
CA ALA A 187 -2.77 -16.44 16.21
C ALA A 187 -2.54 -16.07 14.75
N GLU A 188 -3.43 -15.27 14.19
CA GLU A 188 -3.21 -14.60 12.91
C GLU A 188 -2.35 -13.35 13.15
N VAL A 189 -1.18 -13.31 12.52
CA VAL A 189 -0.19 -12.25 12.72
C VAL A 189 -0.08 -11.42 11.46
N THR A 190 -0.38 -10.14 11.56
CA THR A 190 -0.20 -9.18 10.47
C THR A 190 1.08 -8.37 10.69
N LEU A 191 2.02 -8.52 9.77
CA LEU A 191 3.31 -7.85 9.76
C LEU A 191 3.27 -6.68 8.79
N LEU A 192 3.86 -5.54 9.14
CA LEU A 192 4.13 -4.45 8.21
C LEU A 192 5.40 -4.79 7.43
N THR A 193 5.27 -5.05 6.14
CA THR A 193 6.40 -5.51 5.32
C THR A 193 7.12 -4.37 4.63
N GLU A 194 6.37 -3.39 4.13
CA GLU A 194 6.90 -2.26 3.37
C GLU A 194 5.92 -1.09 3.40
N GLU A 195 6.45 0.12 3.28
CA GLU A 195 5.65 1.30 2.96
C GLU A 195 5.98 1.74 1.53
N VAL A 196 5.00 1.70 0.65
CA VAL A 196 5.19 2.03 -0.76
C VAL A 196 4.32 3.18 -1.20
N ALA A 197 4.84 4.00 -2.11
CA ALA A 197 4.04 5.05 -2.74
C ALA A 197 2.94 4.41 -3.62
N PRO A 198 1.70 4.94 -3.60
CA PRO A 198 0.56 4.42 -4.35
C PRO A 198 0.86 4.23 -5.84
N ILE A 199 1.66 5.11 -6.44
CA ILE A 199 2.05 5.07 -7.85
C ILE A 199 2.77 3.76 -8.23
N ARG A 200 3.50 3.12 -7.30
CA ARG A 200 4.20 1.85 -7.56
C ARG A 200 3.24 0.68 -7.84
N PHE A 201 2.02 0.73 -7.30
CA PHE A 201 1.01 -0.28 -7.60
C PHE A 201 0.45 -0.18 -9.02
N LEU A 202 0.50 1.02 -9.63
CA LEU A 202 0.03 1.26 -11.00
C LEU A 202 1.09 0.90 -12.05
N MET A 203 2.37 0.83 -11.66
CA MET A 203 3.49 0.56 -12.57
C MET A 203 3.98 -0.91 -12.52
N ARG A 204 3.29 -1.78 -11.79
CA ARG A 204 3.56 -3.21 -11.67
C ARG A 204 2.62 -4.00 -12.57
#